data_2419b1db7be3272c877c754300eb965d
#
_entry.id   2419b1db7be3272c877c754300eb965d
#
_cell.length_a   1.000
_cell.length_b   1.000
_cell.length_c   1.000
_cell.angle_alpha   90.00
_cell.angle_beta   90.00
_cell.angle_gamma   90.00
#
_symmetry.space_group_name_H-M   'P 1'
#
loop_
_entity.id
_entity.type
_entity.pdbx_description
1 polymer ?
#
loop_
_entity_poly.entity_id
_entity_poly.type
_entity_poly.pdbx_seq_one_letter_code
_entity_poly.pdbx_strand_id
1 'polypeptide(L)'
;LGLKAGVSFHDVGLVDLALQDPGDPFFSQDINNTYPNIGAGAFLYGDKFYVGLSVPNLLTSVHLDENGIMYGSESNHFFGTAGYVFQVSENFKLKPSVMVKTSFDSPISYDANINALFFEKFELGASYRVDDSFSGLVGFQATPNIRIGYAYDNVTSEIKTVADASHEVILTFDLFFKQRTMRSPRYF
;
A
#
# COMPACT_ATOMS: atom_id res chain seq x y z
N LEU A 1 5.33 5.93 -17.07
CA LEU A 1 4.69 4.62 -17.24
C LEU A 1 5.54 3.56 -16.57
N GLY A 2 4.89 2.57 -15.91
CA GLY A 2 5.55 1.44 -15.27
C GLY A 2 4.88 0.14 -15.64
N LEU A 3 5.69 -0.90 -15.78
CA LEU A 3 5.24 -2.29 -15.95
C LEU A 3 5.89 -3.13 -14.88
N LYS A 4 5.15 -4.10 -14.34
CA LYS A 4 5.60 -5.10 -13.39
C LYS A 4 5.42 -6.48 -14.02
N ALA A 5 6.42 -7.33 -13.91
CA ALA A 5 6.30 -8.75 -14.16
C ALA A 5 6.93 -9.51 -13.00
N GLY A 6 6.32 -10.60 -12.59
CA GLY A 6 6.76 -11.40 -11.47
C GLY A 6 6.10 -12.76 -11.46
N VAL A 7 6.42 -13.53 -10.43
CA VAL A 7 5.87 -14.86 -10.18
C VAL A 7 5.53 -14.96 -8.70
N SER A 8 4.37 -15.49 -8.39
CA SER A 8 3.92 -15.80 -7.03
C SER A 8 3.99 -17.31 -6.81
N PHE A 9 4.65 -17.72 -5.75
CA PHE A 9 4.72 -19.12 -5.33
C PHE A 9 3.78 -19.29 -4.12
N HIS A 10 2.85 -20.22 -4.23
CA HIS A 10 1.92 -20.57 -3.16
C HIS A 10 2.20 -22.01 -2.74
N ASP A 11 2.64 -22.16 -1.52
CA ASP A 11 2.89 -23.46 -0.87
C ASP A 11 2.07 -23.54 0.40
N VAL A 12 1.08 -24.44 0.42
CA VAL A 12 0.17 -24.63 1.54
C VAL A 12 0.20 -26.09 1.95
N GLY A 13 0.78 -26.38 3.11
CA GLY A 13 0.79 -27.71 3.73
C GLY A 13 -0.59 -28.02 4.32
N LEU A 14 -1.37 -28.83 3.65
CA LEU A 14 -2.69 -29.26 4.09
C LEU A 14 -2.66 -30.61 4.81
N VAL A 15 -1.72 -31.47 4.43
CA VAL A 15 -1.61 -32.85 4.92
C VAL A 15 -1.31 -32.95 6.41
N ASP A 16 -0.55 -31.97 6.96
CA ASP A 16 -0.13 -31.97 8.36
C ASP A 16 -1.13 -31.26 9.29
N LEU A 17 -2.28 -30.82 8.77
CA LEU A 17 -3.30 -30.18 9.60
C LEU A 17 -4.04 -31.18 10.49
N ALA A 18 -4.25 -30.82 11.74
CA ALA A 18 -5.09 -31.59 12.65
C ALA A 18 -6.56 -31.35 12.32
N LEU A 19 -7.14 -32.23 11.52
CA LEU A 19 -8.53 -32.13 11.06
C LEU A 19 -9.50 -32.77 12.03
N GLN A 20 -10.71 -32.21 12.09
CA GLN A 20 -11.83 -32.81 12.81
C GLN A 20 -12.37 -34.06 12.07
N ASP A 21 -12.26 -34.07 10.74
CA ASP A 21 -12.51 -35.25 9.89
C ASP A 21 -11.19 -35.59 9.13
N PRO A 22 -10.44 -36.61 9.61
CA PRO A 22 -9.18 -37.00 8.95
C PRO A 22 -9.34 -37.62 7.57
N GLY A 23 -10.57 -37.93 7.16
CA GLY A 23 -10.89 -38.53 5.85
C GLY A 23 -11.31 -37.54 4.78
N ASP A 24 -11.27 -36.23 5.05
CA ASP A 24 -11.67 -35.22 4.08
C ASP A 24 -10.68 -35.17 2.89
N PRO A 25 -11.13 -35.51 1.66
CA PRO A 25 -10.27 -35.55 0.47
C PRO A 25 -9.63 -34.21 0.13
N PHE A 26 -10.23 -33.09 0.55
CA PHE A 26 -9.73 -31.74 0.30
C PHE A 26 -8.34 -31.51 0.91
N PHE A 27 -8.08 -32.11 2.07
CA PHE A 27 -6.81 -31.99 2.80
C PHE A 27 -5.84 -33.13 2.51
N SER A 28 -6.10 -33.95 1.50
CA SER A 28 -5.29 -35.13 1.18
C SER A 28 -3.97 -34.82 0.46
N GLN A 29 -3.79 -33.62 -0.05
CA GLN A 29 -2.60 -33.18 -0.81
C GLN A 29 -2.24 -31.74 -0.47
N ASP A 30 -0.93 -31.49 -0.39
CA ASP A 30 -0.40 -30.14 -0.29
C ASP A 30 -0.58 -29.39 -1.62
N ILE A 31 -0.82 -28.10 -1.51
CA ILE A 31 -0.98 -27.21 -2.68
C ILE A 31 0.35 -26.51 -2.93
N ASN A 32 0.92 -26.75 -4.10
CA ASN A 32 2.12 -26.07 -4.56
C ASN A 32 1.88 -25.54 -5.98
N ASN A 33 1.55 -24.27 -6.05
CA ASN A 33 1.18 -23.59 -7.29
C ASN A 33 2.06 -22.38 -7.56
N THR A 34 2.31 -22.15 -8.84
CA THR A 34 3.11 -21.04 -9.34
C THR A 34 2.28 -20.22 -10.32
N TYR A 35 2.09 -18.93 -10.03
CA TYR A 35 1.28 -18.05 -10.85
C TYR A 35 2.09 -16.87 -11.39
N PRO A 36 1.98 -16.54 -12.69
CA PRO A 36 2.55 -15.32 -13.23
C PRO A 36 1.81 -14.12 -12.65
N ASN A 37 2.53 -13.02 -12.42
CA ASN A 37 1.98 -11.76 -11.94
C ASN A 37 2.43 -10.65 -12.88
N ILE A 38 1.48 -9.90 -13.42
CA ILE A 38 1.72 -8.75 -14.29
C ILE A 38 0.99 -7.55 -13.70
N GLY A 39 1.64 -6.39 -13.73
CA GLY A 39 1.03 -5.15 -13.30
C GLY A 39 1.41 -3.99 -14.21
N ALA A 40 0.61 -2.94 -14.19
CA ALA A 40 0.85 -1.72 -14.94
C ALA A 40 0.51 -0.48 -14.11
N GLY A 41 1.14 0.65 -14.44
CA GLY A 41 0.86 1.92 -13.81
C GLY A 41 1.29 3.10 -14.66
N ALA A 42 0.65 4.23 -14.38
CA ALA A 42 1.01 5.52 -14.94
C ALA A 42 1.16 6.53 -13.79
N PHE A 43 2.21 7.33 -13.85
CA PHE A 43 2.47 8.37 -12.87
C PHE A 43 2.85 9.65 -13.62
N LEU A 44 2.03 10.69 -13.41
CA LEU A 44 2.25 12.04 -13.94
C LEU A 44 2.57 12.96 -12.77
N TYR A 45 3.61 13.76 -12.88
CA TYR A 45 3.96 14.71 -11.85
C TYR A 45 4.62 15.96 -12.42
N GLY A 46 4.47 17.06 -11.73
CA GLY A 46 5.17 18.31 -11.93
C GLY A 46 5.87 18.73 -10.65
N ASP A 47 6.26 20.00 -10.56
CA ASP A 47 6.98 20.52 -9.38
C ASP A 47 6.11 20.54 -8.11
N LYS A 48 4.79 20.63 -8.25
CA LYS A 48 3.86 20.83 -7.14
C LYS A 48 2.73 19.81 -7.06
N PHE A 49 2.55 18.97 -8.08
CA PHE A 49 1.43 18.02 -8.12
C PHE A 49 1.87 16.65 -8.60
N TYR A 50 1.11 15.66 -8.26
CA TYR A 50 1.20 14.32 -8.84
C TYR A 50 -0.16 13.67 -8.96
N VAL A 51 -0.29 12.79 -9.96
CA VAL A 51 -1.41 11.89 -10.16
C VAL A 51 -0.86 10.52 -10.55
N GLY A 52 -1.32 9.49 -9.92
CA GLY A 52 -0.90 8.12 -10.18
C GLY A 52 -2.10 7.18 -10.31
N LEU A 53 -1.99 6.25 -11.25
CA LEU A 53 -2.91 5.13 -11.42
C LEU A 53 -2.10 3.85 -11.51
N SER A 54 -2.54 2.79 -10.84
CA SER A 54 -1.86 1.50 -10.92
C SER A 54 -2.78 0.32 -10.69
N VAL A 55 -2.45 -0.77 -11.36
CA VAL A 55 -3.03 -2.10 -11.18
C VAL A 55 -1.86 -3.05 -10.98
N PRO A 56 -1.50 -3.38 -9.72
CA PRO A 56 -0.32 -4.20 -9.43
C PRO A 56 -0.45 -5.65 -9.87
N ASN A 57 -1.68 -6.17 -9.93
CA ASN A 57 -2.00 -7.53 -10.35
C ASN A 57 -3.11 -7.47 -11.39
N LEU A 58 -2.76 -7.70 -12.65
CA LEU A 58 -3.70 -7.73 -13.79
C LEU A 58 -4.24 -9.15 -14.05
N LEU A 59 -3.53 -10.16 -13.57
CA LEU A 59 -3.95 -11.55 -13.71
C LEU A 59 -4.65 -11.99 -12.43
N THR A 60 -5.86 -12.51 -12.56
CA THR A 60 -6.57 -13.19 -11.49
C THR A 60 -6.09 -14.63 -11.41
N SER A 61 -5.71 -15.08 -10.22
CA SER A 61 -5.30 -16.46 -9.97
C SER A 61 -6.31 -17.12 -9.03
N VAL A 62 -6.78 -18.30 -9.40
CA VAL A 62 -7.60 -19.15 -8.52
C VAL A 62 -6.65 -20.07 -7.78
N HIS A 63 -6.62 -19.96 -6.45
CA HIS A 63 -5.66 -20.69 -5.63
C HIS A 63 -6.18 -22.03 -5.16
N LEU A 64 -7.48 -22.14 -4.96
CA LEU A 64 -8.19 -23.32 -4.47
C LEU A 64 -9.44 -23.52 -5.30
N ASP A 65 -9.47 -24.57 -6.10
CA ASP A 65 -10.63 -25.00 -6.91
C ASP A 65 -10.93 -26.46 -6.60
N GLU A 66 -12.09 -26.76 -6.08
CA GLU A 66 -12.59 -28.11 -5.92
C GLU A 66 -14.00 -28.22 -6.52
N ASN A 67 -14.14 -29.11 -7.50
CA ASN A 67 -15.41 -29.38 -8.19
C ASN A 67 -16.09 -28.13 -8.79
N GLY A 68 -15.31 -27.13 -9.22
CA GLY A 68 -15.81 -25.85 -9.75
C GLY A 68 -16.24 -24.86 -8.69
N ILE A 69 -15.95 -25.10 -7.42
CA ILE A 69 -16.11 -24.13 -6.32
C ILE A 69 -14.75 -23.51 -6.02
N MET A 70 -14.63 -22.21 -6.27
CA MET A 70 -13.42 -21.44 -6.00
C MET A 70 -13.39 -20.99 -4.52
N TYR A 71 -12.47 -21.50 -3.75
CA TYR A 71 -12.31 -21.17 -2.32
C TYR A 71 -11.32 -20.03 -2.07
N GLY A 72 -10.52 -19.66 -3.04
CA GLY A 72 -9.58 -18.54 -2.96
C GLY A 72 -9.22 -18.02 -4.34
N SER A 73 -9.44 -16.74 -4.56
CA SER A 73 -9.04 -16.05 -5.78
C SER A 73 -8.42 -14.69 -5.45
N GLU A 74 -7.42 -14.29 -6.23
CA GLU A 74 -6.95 -12.91 -6.20
C GLU A 74 -7.85 -12.04 -7.07
N SER A 75 -8.36 -10.96 -6.51
CA SER A 75 -9.08 -9.93 -7.25
C SER A 75 -8.15 -8.83 -7.73
N ASN A 76 -8.45 -8.27 -8.88
CA ASN A 76 -7.72 -7.12 -9.42
C ASN A 76 -7.97 -5.88 -8.56
N HIS A 77 -6.91 -5.32 -8.00
CA HIS A 77 -6.96 -4.09 -7.23
C HIS A 77 -6.50 -2.90 -8.08
N PHE A 78 -7.29 -1.85 -8.07
CA PHE A 78 -7.02 -0.58 -8.75
C PHE A 78 -6.71 0.48 -7.72
N PHE A 79 -5.64 1.22 -7.95
CA PHE A 79 -5.21 2.32 -7.09
C PHE A 79 -5.15 3.61 -7.90
N GLY A 80 -5.78 4.65 -7.36
CA GLY A 80 -5.67 6.02 -7.84
C GLY A 80 -5.12 6.90 -6.73
N THR A 81 -4.15 7.77 -7.02
CA THR A 81 -3.62 8.71 -6.05
C THR A 81 -3.42 10.07 -6.68
N ALA A 82 -3.65 11.13 -5.93
CA ALA A 82 -3.37 12.49 -6.35
C ALA A 82 -2.95 13.34 -5.14
N GLY A 83 -2.08 14.32 -5.36
CA GLY A 83 -1.68 15.25 -4.33
C GLY A 83 -1.11 16.54 -4.91
N TYR A 84 -1.12 17.58 -4.07
CA TYR A 84 -0.60 18.89 -4.43
C TYR A 84 0.19 19.48 -3.26
N VAL A 85 1.31 20.13 -3.55
CA VAL A 85 2.16 20.81 -2.57
C VAL A 85 1.94 22.30 -2.64
N PHE A 86 1.40 22.86 -1.57
CA PHE A 86 1.27 24.30 -1.37
C PHE A 86 2.49 24.83 -0.63
N GLN A 87 3.23 25.75 -1.23
CA GLN A 87 4.25 26.53 -0.54
C GLN A 87 3.55 27.68 0.20
N VAL A 88 3.28 27.51 1.49
CA VAL A 88 2.55 28.48 2.30
C VAL A 88 3.47 29.62 2.75
N SER A 89 4.73 29.27 3.11
CA SER A 89 5.80 30.24 3.39
C SER A 89 7.15 29.64 3.02
N GLU A 90 8.23 30.41 3.19
CA GLU A 90 9.60 29.91 2.91
C GLU A 90 9.93 28.62 3.70
N ASN A 91 9.44 28.52 4.91
CA ASN A 91 9.74 27.42 5.82
C ASN A 91 8.58 26.46 6.07
N PHE A 92 7.47 26.62 5.34
CA PHE A 92 6.29 25.80 5.55
C PHE A 92 5.64 25.38 4.23
N LYS A 93 5.49 24.07 4.06
CA LYS A 93 4.77 23.44 2.94
C LYS A 93 3.63 22.59 3.47
N LEU A 94 2.52 22.58 2.75
CA LEU A 94 1.35 21.76 3.05
C LEU A 94 1.02 20.89 1.84
N LYS A 95 0.82 19.58 2.07
CA LYS A 95 0.54 18.60 1.01
C LYS A 95 -0.72 17.81 1.33
N PRO A 96 -1.91 18.28 0.94
CA PRO A 96 -3.08 17.43 0.84
C PRO A 96 -2.90 16.38 -0.26
N SER A 97 -3.41 15.18 -0.01
CA SER A 97 -3.45 14.11 -0.99
C SER A 97 -4.61 13.16 -0.73
N VAL A 98 -5.00 12.45 -1.78
CA VAL A 98 -6.06 11.45 -1.73
C VAL A 98 -5.56 10.15 -2.35
N MET A 99 -6.07 9.03 -1.87
CA MET A 99 -5.91 7.73 -2.47
C MET A 99 -7.26 7.03 -2.54
N VAL A 100 -7.53 6.41 -3.67
CA VAL A 100 -8.71 5.56 -3.89
C VAL A 100 -8.21 4.16 -4.20
N LYS A 101 -8.78 3.17 -3.54
CA LYS A 101 -8.53 1.75 -3.77
C LYS A 101 -9.85 1.08 -4.06
N THR A 102 -9.89 0.25 -5.08
CA THR A 102 -11.08 -0.52 -5.42
C THR A 102 -10.69 -1.87 -6.00
N SER A 103 -11.56 -2.85 -5.82
CA SER A 103 -11.56 -4.11 -6.56
C SER A 103 -12.99 -4.42 -7.00
N PHE A 104 -13.15 -5.40 -7.88
CA PHE A 104 -14.51 -5.76 -8.33
C PHE A 104 -15.37 -6.40 -7.23
N ASP A 105 -14.71 -6.98 -6.21
CA ASP A 105 -15.38 -7.77 -5.16
C ASP A 105 -15.36 -7.07 -3.79
N SER A 106 -14.94 -5.80 -3.72
CA SER A 106 -14.83 -5.08 -2.45
C SER A 106 -15.36 -3.64 -2.55
N PRO A 107 -15.89 -3.08 -1.47
CA PRO A 107 -16.24 -1.67 -1.41
C PRO A 107 -15.05 -0.77 -1.74
N ILE A 108 -15.33 0.39 -2.33
CA ILE A 108 -14.31 1.38 -2.64
C ILE A 108 -13.80 1.97 -1.33
N SER A 109 -12.47 2.00 -1.14
CA SER A 109 -11.81 2.65 -0.01
C SER A 109 -11.26 4.01 -0.44
N TYR A 110 -11.47 5.01 0.40
CA TYR A 110 -11.00 6.39 0.21
C TYR A 110 -10.12 6.80 1.37
N ASP A 111 -8.89 7.21 1.07
CA ASP A 111 -7.95 7.77 2.03
C ASP A 111 -7.77 9.26 1.73
N ALA A 112 -7.99 10.13 2.71
CA ALA A 112 -7.67 11.55 2.65
C ALA A 112 -6.48 11.84 3.58
N ASN A 113 -5.47 12.51 3.07
CA ASN A 113 -4.23 12.76 3.80
C ASN A 113 -3.86 14.24 3.75
N ILE A 114 -3.24 14.72 4.81
CA ILE A 114 -2.63 16.03 4.87
C ILE A 114 -1.27 15.92 5.56
N ASN A 115 -0.22 16.39 4.89
CA ASN A 115 1.13 16.44 5.43
C ASN A 115 1.62 17.88 5.47
N ALA A 116 2.30 18.24 6.53
CA ALA A 116 2.92 19.55 6.75
C ALA A 116 4.43 19.38 6.93
N LEU A 117 5.23 20.09 6.16
CA LEU A 117 6.68 20.09 6.26
C LEU A 117 7.17 21.45 6.75
N PHE A 118 7.93 21.43 7.83
CA PHE A 118 8.51 22.62 8.48
C PHE A 118 10.03 22.62 8.33
N PHE A 119 10.57 23.75 7.91
CA PHE A 119 12.03 24.01 7.80
C PHE A 119 12.77 22.96 6.94
N GLU A 120 12.10 22.33 6.00
CA GLU A 120 12.63 21.20 5.20
C GLU A 120 13.15 20.01 6.07
N LYS A 121 12.72 19.92 7.34
CA LYS A 121 13.25 18.96 8.31
C LYS A 121 12.19 18.16 9.06
N PHE A 122 11.13 18.81 9.49
CA PHE A 122 10.10 18.17 10.32
C PHE A 122 8.84 17.97 9.51
N GLU A 123 8.35 16.75 9.46
CA GLU A 123 7.10 16.39 8.82
C GLU A 123 6.07 15.96 9.87
N LEU A 124 4.85 16.50 9.75
CA LEU A 124 3.69 16.04 10.48
C LEU A 124 2.62 15.65 9.47
N GLY A 125 2.02 14.50 9.66
CA GLY A 125 0.97 13.99 8.77
C GLY A 125 -0.22 13.48 9.55
N ALA A 126 -1.38 13.61 8.93
CA ALA A 126 -2.61 12.97 9.35
C ALA A 126 -3.29 12.34 8.15
N SER A 127 -3.89 11.19 8.36
CA SER A 127 -4.63 10.43 7.35
C SER A 127 -5.94 9.96 7.95
N TYR A 128 -6.99 9.99 7.14
CA TYR A 128 -8.28 9.41 7.46
C TYR A 128 -8.71 8.48 6.33
N ARG A 129 -8.96 7.24 6.66
CA ARG A 129 -9.60 6.26 5.78
C ARG A 129 -11.07 6.15 6.17
N VAL A 130 -11.92 6.44 5.20
CA VAL A 130 -13.38 6.46 5.42
C VAL A 130 -13.86 5.12 5.96
N ASP A 131 -14.60 5.16 7.07
CA ASP A 131 -15.20 4.01 7.76
C ASP A 131 -14.21 2.92 8.21
N ASP A 132 -12.91 3.23 8.31
CA ASP A 132 -11.90 2.24 8.65
C ASP A 132 -10.92 2.72 9.74
N SER A 133 -10.12 3.76 9.49
CA SER A 133 -9.05 4.13 10.41
C SER A 133 -8.65 5.61 10.30
N PHE A 134 -7.92 6.09 11.29
CA PHE A 134 -7.16 7.32 11.19
C PHE A 134 -5.72 7.10 11.63
N SER A 135 -4.80 7.81 10.98
CA SER A 135 -3.37 7.67 11.22
C SER A 135 -2.71 9.02 11.47
N GLY A 136 -1.68 9.01 12.29
CA GLY A 136 -0.77 10.13 12.50
C GLY A 136 0.65 9.75 12.07
N LEU A 137 1.38 10.71 11.51
CA LEU A 137 2.75 10.54 11.09
C LEU A 137 3.61 11.69 11.62
N VAL A 138 4.77 11.36 12.12
CA VAL A 138 5.84 12.32 12.41
C VAL A 138 7.11 11.89 11.68
N GLY A 139 7.81 12.85 11.08
CA GLY A 139 9.04 12.60 10.33
C GLY A 139 10.12 13.63 10.62
N PHE A 140 11.37 13.21 10.53
CA PHE A 140 12.52 14.04 10.73
C PHE A 140 13.62 13.75 9.72
N GLN A 141 14.09 14.78 9.03
CA GLN A 141 15.25 14.73 8.14
C GLN A 141 16.52 14.84 8.97
N ALA A 142 17.11 13.69 9.34
CA ALA A 142 18.29 13.63 10.19
C ALA A 142 19.55 14.12 9.48
N THR A 143 19.70 13.77 8.20
CA THR A 143 20.77 14.25 7.31
C THR A 143 20.18 14.50 5.93
N PRO A 144 20.91 15.14 4.97
CA PRO A 144 20.41 15.31 3.61
C PRO A 144 19.98 14.01 2.91
N ASN A 145 20.47 12.87 3.40
CA ASN A 145 20.27 11.56 2.79
C ASN A 145 19.44 10.59 3.66
N ILE A 146 19.15 10.96 4.91
CA ILE A 146 18.48 10.06 5.85
C ILE A 146 17.26 10.73 6.43
N ARG A 147 16.10 10.13 6.25
CA ARG A 147 14.85 10.51 6.90
C ARG A 147 14.37 9.37 7.78
N ILE A 148 13.91 9.72 8.96
CA ILE A 148 13.32 8.81 9.95
C ILE A 148 11.88 9.26 10.16
N GLY A 149 10.96 8.33 10.12
CA GLY A 149 9.54 8.57 10.36
C GLY A 149 8.97 7.55 11.33
N TYR A 150 7.89 7.95 11.98
CA TYR A 150 7.06 7.09 12.80
C TYR A 150 5.61 7.35 12.46
N ALA A 151 4.86 6.29 12.24
CA ALA A 151 3.43 6.37 12.03
C ALA A 151 2.68 5.52 13.07
N TYR A 152 1.53 6.02 13.45
CA TYR A 152 0.57 5.35 14.31
C TYR A 152 -0.76 5.28 13.58
N ASP A 153 -1.31 4.10 13.44
CA ASP A 153 -2.60 3.85 12.82
C ASP A 153 -3.57 3.28 13.85
N ASN A 154 -4.75 3.88 13.96
CA ASN A 154 -5.79 3.46 14.88
C ASN A 154 -7.03 3.02 14.09
N VAL A 155 -7.40 1.77 14.25
CA VAL A 155 -8.57 1.18 13.59
C VAL A 155 -9.83 1.63 14.32
N THR A 156 -10.83 2.09 13.55
CA THR A 156 -12.14 2.54 14.06
C THR A 156 -13.28 1.65 13.60
N SER A 157 -13.05 0.79 12.64
CA SER A 157 -14.01 -0.19 12.12
C SER A 157 -14.24 -1.36 13.09
N GLU A 158 -15.15 -2.25 12.77
CA GLU A 158 -15.48 -3.43 13.58
C GLU A 158 -14.27 -4.38 13.80
N ILE A 159 -13.27 -4.31 12.93
CA ILE A 159 -12.00 -5.07 13.05
C ILE A 159 -11.21 -4.66 14.31
N LYS A 160 -11.51 -3.52 14.91
CA LYS A 160 -10.92 -3.06 16.17
C LYS A 160 -10.95 -4.10 17.29
N THR A 161 -11.91 -5.02 17.27
CA THR A 161 -12.02 -6.10 18.26
C THR A 161 -10.87 -7.12 18.17
N VAL A 162 -10.18 -7.18 17.03
CA VAL A 162 -9.09 -8.13 16.74
C VAL A 162 -7.74 -7.42 16.55
N ALA A 163 -7.76 -6.23 15.97
CA ALA A 163 -6.56 -5.41 15.71
C ALA A 163 -6.88 -3.94 16.03
N ASP A 164 -6.37 -3.43 17.14
CA ASP A 164 -6.72 -2.11 17.66
C ASP A 164 -5.90 -0.98 17.03
N ALA A 165 -4.58 -1.17 16.94
CA ALA A 165 -3.67 -0.15 16.42
C ALA A 165 -2.39 -0.77 15.85
N SER A 166 -1.72 -0.05 14.93
CA SER A 166 -0.39 -0.40 14.46
C SER A 166 0.62 0.73 14.67
N HIS A 167 1.89 0.35 14.80
CA HIS A 167 3.03 1.23 14.98
C HIS A 167 4.05 0.93 13.88
N GLU A 168 4.45 1.95 13.13
CA GLU A 168 5.38 1.78 12.03
C GLU A 168 6.57 2.72 12.18
N VAL A 169 7.78 2.19 11.97
CA VAL A 169 9.00 2.97 11.86
C VAL A 169 9.44 2.96 10.40
N ILE A 170 9.65 4.14 9.84
CA ILE A 170 10.02 4.34 8.45
C ILE A 170 11.43 4.91 8.40
N LEU A 171 12.32 4.26 7.65
CA LEU A 171 13.67 4.73 7.41
C LEU A 171 13.89 4.88 5.91
N THR A 172 14.19 6.09 5.48
CA THR A 172 14.42 6.40 4.06
C THR A 172 15.86 6.83 3.85
N PHE A 173 16.52 6.20 2.88
CA PHE A 173 17.86 6.56 2.42
C PHE A 173 17.80 7.07 0.98
N ASP A 174 18.26 8.29 0.77
CA ASP A 174 18.42 8.86 -0.56
C ASP A 174 19.85 8.64 -1.06
N LEU A 175 20.01 7.84 -2.12
CA LEU A 175 21.27 7.64 -2.79
C LEU A 175 21.40 8.68 -3.90
N PHE A 176 22.24 9.70 -3.69
CA PHE A 176 22.47 10.73 -4.70
C PHE A 176 23.46 10.24 -5.77
N PHE A 177 22.94 9.92 -6.93
CA PHE A 177 23.76 9.93 -8.13
C PHE A 177 23.81 11.37 -8.66
N LYS A 178 24.99 11.84 -9.12
CA LYS A 178 25.28 13.21 -9.56
C LYS A 178 24.38 13.81 -10.68
N GLN A 179 23.32 13.14 -11.08
CA GLN A 179 22.38 13.66 -12.06
C GLN A 179 21.22 14.37 -11.37
N ARG A 180 20.95 15.62 -11.79
CA ARG A 180 19.74 16.36 -11.41
C ARG A 180 18.51 15.63 -11.97
N THR A 181 17.95 14.73 -11.22
CA THR A 181 16.63 14.16 -11.50
C THR A 181 15.58 15.04 -10.83
N MET A 182 14.54 15.37 -11.57
CA MET A 182 13.38 16.07 -11.04
C MET A 182 12.75 15.19 -9.95
N ARG A 183 12.69 15.65 -8.71
CA ARG A 183 12.07 14.89 -7.61
C ARG A 183 10.56 15.02 -7.70
N SER A 184 9.86 13.90 -7.58
CA SER A 184 8.41 13.93 -7.50
C SER A 184 7.96 14.59 -6.19
N PRO A 185 6.95 15.48 -6.21
CA PRO A 185 6.39 16.10 -5.01
C PRO A 185 5.62 15.12 -4.11
N ARG A 186 5.58 13.85 -4.46
CA ARG A 186 5.08 12.78 -3.61
C ARG A 186 5.91 12.66 -2.31
N TYR A 187 7.21 12.88 -2.44
CA TYR A 187 8.13 13.01 -1.31
C TYR A 187 8.55 14.47 -1.25
N PHE A 188 8.28 15.19 -0.19
CA PHE A 188 8.64 16.61 -0.07
C PHE A 188 10.02 16.94 -0.57
#